data_210215fc8f406ae3f84643b0e03b643f
#
_entry.id   210215fc8f406ae3f84643b0e03b643f
#
_cell.length_a   1.000
_cell.length_b   1.000
_cell.length_c   1.000
_cell.angle_alpha   90.00
_cell.angle_beta   90.00
_cell.angle_gamma   90.00
#
_symmetry.space_group_name_H-M   'P 1'
#
loop_
_entity.id
_entity.type
_entity.pdbx_description
1 polymer ?
#
loop_
_entity_poly.entity_id
_entity_poly.type
_entity_poly.pdbx_seq_one_letter_code
_entity_poly.pdbx_strand_id
1 'polypeptide(L)'
;MRIVIVGQQAFGKAVLDAFTARGDEVAGVFAAPDRPGARPDPLVVAAEERKLTVHRFAKYSSDEAQSALTDLKADLGVMAYVLLFAPPEFCAIPKHGMIQFHPSLLPLHRGPSSIPWAIIRGRNETGLSIFRPTAGLDEGPVILQRRIPIGPDDTAGSLYFDKIFPLGVEALVEAADLVVKGRATETTQDETRATYEGWVRDAESKINWANHVDFIYDLIRGCNPAPGAWTTLGEQKLYLFDAKKITAPTFGAVRGKKIGEVVSAGPEGLRILAQGGCVEVSRVRLDAGPKIASSDAGIAAGTILGG
;
A
#
# COMPACT_ATOMS: atom_id res chain seq x y z
N MET A 1 21.67 15.97 11.17
CA MET A 1 21.73 16.46 9.77
C MET A 1 20.56 17.40 9.51
N ARG A 2 20.63 18.23 8.48
CA ARG A 2 19.54 19.09 8.03
C ARG A 2 18.78 18.40 6.89
N ILE A 3 17.50 18.06 7.09
CA ILE A 3 16.72 17.29 6.11
C ILE A 3 15.47 18.04 5.66
N VAL A 4 14.98 17.66 4.50
CA VAL A 4 13.64 18.00 4.03
C VAL A 4 12.82 16.71 3.90
N ILE A 5 11.56 16.73 4.31
CA ILE A 5 10.64 15.62 4.13
C ILE A 5 9.69 15.94 2.98
N VAL A 6 9.63 15.03 2.00
CA VAL A 6 8.69 15.10 0.87
C VAL A 6 7.72 13.95 1.04
N GLY A 7 6.44 14.23 1.30
CA GLY A 7 5.50 13.13 1.53
C GLY A 7 4.17 13.55 2.09
N GLN A 8 3.45 12.57 2.66
CA GLN A 8 2.13 12.79 3.24
C GLN A 8 1.66 11.62 4.09
N GLN A 9 0.46 11.77 4.67
CA GLN A 9 -0.25 10.76 5.44
C GLN A 9 0.48 10.33 6.73
N ALA A 10 -0.01 9.26 7.35
CA ALA A 10 0.52 8.76 8.62
C ALA A 10 2.00 8.30 8.51
N PHE A 11 2.39 7.75 7.36
CA PHE A 11 3.78 7.32 7.14
C PHE A 11 4.74 8.52 7.10
N GLY A 12 4.39 9.58 6.35
CA GLY A 12 5.15 10.82 6.34
C GLY A 12 5.28 11.44 7.72
N LYS A 13 4.17 11.44 8.51
CA LYS A 13 4.20 11.91 9.91
C LYS A 13 5.15 11.07 10.76
N ALA A 14 5.09 9.75 10.68
CA ALA A 14 5.97 8.88 11.47
C ALA A 14 7.45 9.08 11.12
N VAL A 15 7.77 9.35 9.85
CA VAL A 15 9.12 9.70 9.40
C VAL A 15 9.55 11.05 10.00
N LEU A 16 8.67 12.07 9.97
CA LEU A 16 8.93 13.36 10.64
C LEU A 16 9.22 13.17 12.14
N ASP A 17 8.41 12.37 12.82
CA ASP A 17 8.57 12.09 14.25
C ASP A 17 9.93 11.40 14.53
N ALA A 18 10.29 10.41 13.73
CA ALA A 18 11.54 9.64 13.89
C ALA A 18 12.79 10.51 13.72
N PHE A 19 12.85 11.33 12.67
CA PHE A 19 14.00 12.23 12.45
C PHE A 19 14.06 13.32 13.51
N THR A 20 12.92 13.88 13.92
CA THR A 20 12.87 14.88 15.00
C THR A 20 13.34 14.28 16.33
N ALA A 21 12.86 13.09 16.70
CA ALA A 21 13.25 12.39 17.93
C ALA A 21 14.74 12.04 17.96
N ARG A 22 15.35 11.81 16.81
CA ARG A 22 16.80 11.58 16.68
C ARG A 22 17.62 12.85 16.83
N GLY A 23 17.01 14.03 16.82
CA GLY A 23 17.68 15.33 16.92
C GLY A 23 18.14 15.90 15.58
N ASP A 24 17.59 15.43 14.46
CA ASP A 24 17.83 16.03 13.15
C ASP A 24 17.05 17.34 13.01
N GLU A 25 17.59 18.27 12.25
CA GLU A 25 16.91 19.49 11.87
C GLU A 25 16.03 19.24 10.65
N VAL A 26 14.72 19.27 10.82
CA VAL A 26 13.79 19.24 9.70
C VAL A 26 13.61 20.66 9.19
N ALA A 27 14.20 20.98 8.03
CA ALA A 27 14.21 22.32 7.46
C ALA A 27 12.85 22.73 6.86
N GLY A 28 12.05 21.76 6.44
CA GLY A 28 10.71 21.99 5.88
C GLY A 28 10.08 20.69 5.40
N VAL A 29 8.81 20.79 5.06
CA VAL A 29 7.99 19.68 4.55
C VAL A 29 7.40 20.05 3.19
N PHE A 30 7.49 19.16 2.23
CA PHE A 30 6.82 19.26 0.94
C PHE A 30 5.67 18.25 0.89
N ALA A 31 4.45 18.72 0.68
CA ALA A 31 3.26 17.90 0.59
C ALA A 31 2.43 18.24 -0.65
N ALA A 32 1.60 17.31 -1.09
CA ALA A 32 0.63 17.61 -2.14
C ALA A 32 -0.39 18.66 -1.66
N PRO A 33 -0.99 19.44 -2.56
CA PRO A 33 -2.08 20.34 -2.22
C PRO A 33 -3.26 19.60 -1.60
N ASP A 34 -3.96 20.26 -0.66
CA ASP A 34 -5.17 19.69 -0.08
C ASP A 34 -6.25 19.48 -1.15
N ARG A 35 -6.98 18.39 -1.01
CA ARG A 35 -8.17 18.14 -1.83
C ARG A 35 -9.39 18.78 -1.13
N PRO A 36 -10.28 19.48 -1.86
CA PRO A 36 -11.50 20.04 -1.27
C PRO A 36 -12.29 18.97 -0.50
N GLY A 37 -12.65 19.28 0.74
CA GLY A 37 -13.43 18.38 1.61
C GLY A 37 -12.65 17.20 2.20
N ALA A 38 -11.36 17.04 1.92
CA ALA A 38 -10.53 16.03 2.56
C ALA A 38 -10.20 16.40 4.00
N ARG A 39 -9.94 15.39 4.84
CA ARG A 39 -9.37 15.60 6.15
C ARG A 39 -7.95 16.17 6.03
N PRO A 40 -7.52 17.03 6.96
CA PRO A 40 -6.14 17.50 6.98
C PRO A 40 -5.14 16.35 6.96
N ASP A 41 -4.07 16.53 6.20
CA ASP A 41 -3.03 15.50 6.10
C ASP A 41 -2.24 15.37 7.41
N PRO A 42 -2.07 14.16 7.98
CA PRO A 42 -1.37 13.97 9.26
C PRO A 42 0.06 14.52 9.31
N LEU A 43 0.83 14.43 8.19
CA LEU A 43 2.17 14.99 8.12
C LEU A 43 2.12 16.52 8.19
N VAL A 44 1.18 17.13 7.47
CA VAL A 44 1.01 18.58 7.43
C VAL A 44 0.62 19.12 8.82
N VAL A 45 -0.37 18.51 9.46
CA VAL A 45 -0.77 18.86 10.82
C VAL A 45 0.42 18.79 11.78
N ALA A 46 1.16 17.69 11.75
CA ALA A 46 2.32 17.49 12.61
C ALA A 46 3.47 18.49 12.34
N ALA A 47 3.65 18.91 11.09
CA ALA A 47 4.64 19.92 10.73
C ALA A 47 4.23 21.33 11.22
N GLU A 48 2.96 21.69 11.05
CA GLU A 48 2.40 22.97 11.50
C GLU A 48 2.44 23.11 13.03
N GLU A 49 2.10 22.04 13.78
CA GLU A 49 2.24 21.99 15.24
C GLU A 49 3.68 22.25 15.72
N ARG A 50 4.67 21.84 14.92
CA ARG A 50 6.10 22.07 15.17
C ARG A 50 6.62 23.39 14.59
N LYS A 51 5.73 24.21 14.01
CA LYS A 51 6.07 25.48 13.34
C LYS A 51 7.07 25.31 12.19
N LEU A 52 7.05 24.16 11.54
CA LEU A 52 7.84 23.91 10.33
C LEU A 52 7.13 24.52 9.13
N THR A 53 7.92 25.01 8.17
CA THR A 53 7.36 25.50 6.90
C THR A 53 6.84 24.34 6.08
N VAL A 54 5.58 24.42 5.66
CA VAL A 54 4.95 23.44 4.77
C VAL A 54 4.81 24.06 3.38
N HIS A 55 5.45 23.43 2.39
CA HIS A 55 5.39 23.80 0.99
C HIS A 55 4.39 22.90 0.25
N ARG A 56 3.43 23.50 -0.46
CA ARG A 56 2.36 22.79 -1.17
C ARG A 56 2.37 23.19 -2.64
N PHE A 57 2.96 22.36 -3.48
CA PHE A 57 3.03 22.59 -4.91
C PHE A 57 2.27 21.51 -5.67
N ALA A 58 1.60 21.90 -6.76
CA ALA A 58 0.95 20.94 -7.66
C ALA A 58 1.95 20.13 -8.49
N LYS A 59 3.16 20.66 -8.67
CA LYS A 59 4.25 20.05 -9.45
C LYS A 59 5.59 20.42 -8.82
N TYR A 60 6.46 19.43 -8.62
CA TYR A 60 7.83 19.65 -8.16
C TYR A 60 8.79 20.09 -9.27
N SER A 61 8.33 20.09 -10.53
CA SER A 61 9.06 20.64 -11.68
C SER A 61 8.93 22.16 -11.82
N SER A 62 8.14 22.84 -11.00
CA SER A 62 8.00 24.29 -11.08
C SER A 62 9.22 25.00 -10.46
N ASP A 63 9.56 26.18 -11.02
CA ASP A 63 10.70 26.98 -10.53
C ASP A 63 10.51 27.39 -9.07
N GLU A 64 9.27 27.67 -8.66
CA GLU A 64 8.94 28.01 -7.27
C GLU A 64 9.22 26.84 -6.32
N ALA A 65 8.87 25.61 -6.71
CA ALA A 65 9.13 24.42 -5.89
C ALA A 65 10.63 24.16 -5.76
N GLN A 66 11.38 24.30 -6.83
CA GLN A 66 12.84 24.12 -6.84
C GLN A 66 13.55 25.21 -6.04
N SER A 67 13.13 26.48 -6.20
CA SER A 67 13.66 27.59 -5.42
C SER A 67 13.39 27.40 -3.92
N ALA A 68 12.15 27.07 -3.54
CA ALA A 68 11.79 26.79 -2.16
C ALA A 68 12.63 25.67 -1.54
N LEU A 69 12.91 24.58 -2.29
CA LEU A 69 13.77 23.51 -1.83
C LEU A 69 15.23 23.94 -1.70
N THR A 70 15.73 24.72 -2.66
CA THR A 70 17.10 25.26 -2.66
C THR A 70 17.36 26.14 -1.44
N ASP A 71 16.39 27.00 -1.07
CA ASP A 71 16.51 27.92 0.05
C ASP A 71 16.59 27.20 1.41
N LEU A 72 16.07 25.98 1.50
CA LEU A 72 16.16 25.16 2.70
C LEU A 72 17.58 24.65 2.98
N LYS A 73 18.47 24.61 1.98
CA LYS A 73 19.87 24.15 2.14
C LYS A 73 19.97 22.80 2.85
N ALA A 74 19.10 21.86 2.48
CA ALA A 74 19.05 20.55 3.11
C ALA A 74 20.27 19.67 2.74
N ASP A 75 20.75 18.89 3.69
CA ASP A 75 21.77 17.87 3.41
C ASP A 75 21.17 16.71 2.62
N LEU A 76 19.93 16.29 2.95
CA LEU A 76 19.25 15.14 2.35
C LEU A 76 17.75 15.38 2.22
N GLY A 77 17.16 14.92 1.13
CA GLY A 77 15.72 14.80 0.99
C GLY A 77 15.25 13.38 1.31
N VAL A 78 14.16 13.28 2.10
CA VAL A 78 13.55 12.01 2.49
C VAL A 78 12.13 11.93 1.95
N MET A 79 11.90 11.02 1.01
CA MET A 79 10.61 10.84 0.34
C MET A 79 9.82 9.72 1.01
N ALA A 80 8.69 10.10 1.65
CA ALA A 80 7.88 9.24 2.49
C ALA A 80 6.40 9.30 2.08
N TYR A 81 5.94 8.34 1.28
CA TYR A 81 4.60 8.29 0.71
C TYR A 81 4.32 9.47 -0.23
N VAL A 82 5.02 9.51 -1.34
CA VAL A 82 4.93 10.60 -2.32
C VAL A 82 3.97 10.21 -3.45
N LEU A 83 3.01 11.10 -3.75
CA LEU A 83 2.03 10.89 -4.83
C LEU A 83 2.32 11.75 -6.08
N LEU A 84 3.17 12.76 -5.96
CA LEU A 84 3.56 13.61 -7.07
C LEU A 84 4.88 13.13 -7.65
N PHE A 85 5.01 13.20 -8.95
CA PHE A 85 6.29 12.96 -9.62
C PHE A 85 7.32 14.00 -9.18
N ALA A 86 8.48 13.54 -8.70
CA ALA A 86 9.62 14.36 -8.34
C ALA A 86 10.68 14.21 -9.44
N PRO A 87 10.89 15.23 -10.28
CA PRO A 87 11.82 15.13 -11.39
C PRO A 87 13.27 15.10 -10.92
N PRO A 88 14.21 14.56 -11.72
CA PRO A 88 15.61 14.40 -11.31
C PRO A 88 16.27 15.69 -10.83
N GLU A 89 15.97 16.82 -11.47
CA GLU A 89 16.49 18.14 -11.09
C GLU A 89 16.04 18.56 -9.68
N PHE A 90 14.79 18.28 -9.28
CA PHE A 90 14.31 18.50 -7.93
C PHE A 90 14.98 17.55 -6.93
N CYS A 91 15.15 16.28 -7.30
CA CYS A 91 15.78 15.28 -6.45
C CYS A 91 17.28 15.53 -6.22
N ALA A 92 17.94 16.27 -7.11
CA ALA A 92 19.36 16.59 -7.02
C ALA A 92 19.67 17.83 -6.16
N ILE A 93 18.67 18.63 -5.75
CA ILE A 93 18.88 19.89 -5.02
C ILE A 93 19.53 19.68 -3.65
N PRO A 94 19.10 18.74 -2.78
CA PRO A 94 19.77 18.51 -1.51
C PRO A 94 21.21 18.03 -1.73
N LYS A 95 22.14 18.39 -0.83
CA LYS A 95 23.58 18.09 -0.94
C LYS A 95 23.89 16.63 -1.26
N HIS A 96 23.14 15.70 -0.69
CA HIS A 96 23.26 14.25 -0.91
C HIS A 96 22.09 13.70 -1.74
N GLY A 97 21.34 14.55 -2.46
CA GLY A 97 20.16 14.15 -3.22
C GLY A 97 19.00 13.71 -2.34
N MET A 98 18.14 12.85 -2.88
CA MET A 98 17.00 12.30 -2.16
C MET A 98 17.08 10.78 -2.03
N ILE A 99 16.42 10.24 -1.02
CA ILE A 99 16.12 8.82 -0.84
C ILE A 99 14.62 8.63 -0.77
N GLN A 100 14.13 7.52 -1.31
CA GLN A 100 12.70 7.21 -1.37
C GLN A 100 12.41 5.82 -0.81
N PHE A 101 11.31 5.72 -0.07
CA PHE A 101 10.74 4.46 0.40
C PHE A 101 9.79 3.88 -0.65
N HIS A 102 9.93 2.57 -0.93
CA HIS A 102 8.98 1.81 -1.71
C HIS A 102 8.67 0.48 -1.01
N PRO A 103 7.38 0.12 -0.80
CA PRO A 103 6.99 -1.06 -0.04
C PRO A 103 6.99 -2.34 -0.89
N SER A 104 8.12 -2.65 -1.51
CA SER A 104 8.39 -3.93 -2.19
C SER A 104 9.89 -4.24 -2.21
N LEU A 105 10.23 -5.47 -2.61
CA LEU A 105 11.59 -5.86 -2.96
C LEU A 105 11.88 -5.50 -4.42
N LEU A 106 12.22 -4.23 -4.68
CA LEU A 106 12.59 -3.78 -6.02
C LEU A 106 13.66 -4.70 -6.65
N PRO A 107 13.54 -5.03 -7.93
CA PRO A 107 12.71 -4.47 -8.98
C PRO A 107 11.29 -5.08 -9.08
N LEU A 108 10.87 -5.92 -8.15
CA LEU A 108 9.53 -6.49 -8.15
C LEU A 108 8.51 -5.49 -7.64
N HIS A 109 7.31 -5.51 -8.22
CA HIS A 109 6.16 -4.71 -7.80
C HIS A 109 6.45 -3.19 -7.78
N ARG A 110 7.09 -2.63 -8.81
CA ARG A 110 7.12 -1.21 -9.05
C ARG A 110 5.70 -0.68 -9.24
N GLY A 111 5.44 0.55 -8.79
CA GLY A 111 4.14 1.18 -8.94
C GLY A 111 3.32 1.28 -7.66
N PRO A 112 2.12 1.86 -7.74
CA PRO A 112 1.43 2.45 -6.59
C PRO A 112 0.72 1.46 -5.65
N SER A 113 0.57 0.19 -6.01
CA SER A 113 -0.17 -0.81 -5.21
C SER A 113 0.67 -2.06 -4.94
N SER A 114 1.97 -1.92 -4.69
CA SER A 114 2.92 -3.03 -4.53
C SER A 114 2.50 -4.04 -3.45
N ILE A 115 1.98 -3.60 -2.30
CA ILE A 115 1.55 -4.47 -1.20
C ILE A 115 0.34 -5.33 -1.60
N PRO A 116 -0.79 -4.76 -2.07
CA PRO A 116 -1.89 -5.54 -2.62
C PRO A 116 -1.45 -6.56 -3.67
N TRP A 117 -0.63 -6.15 -4.64
CA TRP A 117 -0.23 -7.02 -5.72
C TRP A 117 0.65 -8.19 -5.27
N ALA A 118 1.54 -8.00 -4.30
CA ALA A 118 2.32 -9.10 -3.74
C ALA A 118 1.41 -10.20 -3.19
N ILE A 119 0.33 -9.84 -2.50
CA ILE A 119 -0.65 -10.79 -1.96
C ILE A 119 -1.50 -11.41 -3.09
N ILE A 120 -2.07 -10.59 -3.97
CA ILE A 120 -2.93 -11.03 -5.08
C ILE A 120 -2.19 -12.01 -6.00
N ARG A 121 -0.87 -11.83 -6.18
CA ARG A 121 -0.01 -12.74 -6.94
C ARG A 121 0.42 -13.99 -6.16
N GLY A 122 -0.11 -14.21 -4.95
CA GLY A 122 0.19 -15.39 -4.14
C GLY A 122 1.65 -15.47 -3.69
N ARG A 123 2.31 -14.31 -3.51
CA ARG A 123 3.68 -14.31 -3.00
C ARG A 123 3.67 -14.67 -1.52
N ASN A 124 4.68 -15.41 -1.09
CA ASN A 124 4.92 -15.74 0.32
C ASN A 124 5.92 -14.79 0.99
N GLU A 125 6.49 -13.88 0.23
CA GLU A 125 7.45 -12.87 0.68
C GLU A 125 7.23 -11.56 -0.09
N THR A 126 7.43 -10.46 0.60
CA THR A 126 7.58 -9.10 0.07
C THR A 126 8.69 -8.39 0.83
N GLY A 127 8.66 -7.09 0.90
CA GLY A 127 9.61 -6.31 1.68
C GLY A 127 9.43 -4.82 1.46
N LEU A 128 10.53 -4.13 1.70
CA LEU A 128 10.65 -2.71 1.41
C LEU A 128 12.03 -2.42 0.82
N SER A 129 12.11 -1.35 0.07
CA SER A 129 13.33 -0.82 -0.52
C SER A 129 13.46 0.67 -0.23
N ILE A 130 14.68 1.09 0.14
CA ILE A 130 15.06 2.49 0.10
C ILE A 130 15.99 2.66 -1.09
N PHE A 131 15.68 3.59 -1.97
CA PHE A 131 16.35 3.74 -3.26
C PHE A 131 16.52 5.22 -3.65
N ARG A 132 17.30 5.51 -4.68
CA ARG A 132 17.41 6.83 -5.29
C ARG A 132 16.31 7.05 -6.31
N PRO A 133 15.45 8.06 -6.19
CA PRO A 133 14.51 8.39 -7.25
C PRO A 133 15.23 8.84 -8.51
N THR A 134 14.73 8.40 -9.66
CA THR A 134 15.21 8.76 -11.00
C THR A 134 14.05 9.24 -11.87
N ALA A 135 14.26 9.41 -13.17
CA ALA A 135 13.19 9.79 -14.09
C ALA A 135 12.15 8.67 -14.30
N GLY A 136 12.53 7.42 -14.10
CA GLY A 136 11.65 6.27 -14.22
C GLY A 136 10.94 5.94 -12.91
N LEU A 137 9.79 5.25 -13.03
CA LEU A 137 8.97 4.88 -11.89
C LEU A 137 9.63 3.75 -11.08
N ASP A 138 10.10 4.05 -9.88
CA ASP A 138 10.72 3.12 -8.93
C ASP A 138 11.94 2.34 -9.49
N GLU A 139 12.67 2.92 -10.47
CA GLU A 139 13.75 2.26 -11.21
C GLU A 139 15.16 2.53 -10.67
N GLY A 140 15.30 3.52 -9.81
CA GLY A 140 16.61 3.97 -9.34
C GLY A 140 17.37 2.94 -8.49
N PRO A 141 18.67 3.15 -8.28
CA PRO A 141 19.49 2.20 -7.55
C PRO A 141 19.07 2.06 -6.09
N VAL A 142 19.10 0.83 -5.61
CA VAL A 142 18.67 0.45 -4.26
C VAL A 142 19.82 0.65 -3.28
N ILE A 143 19.53 1.33 -2.17
CA ILE A 143 20.45 1.57 -1.06
C ILE A 143 20.31 0.49 0.02
N LEU A 144 19.06 0.10 0.33
CA LEU A 144 18.76 -0.82 1.41
C LEU A 144 17.47 -1.56 1.12
N GLN A 145 17.42 -2.86 1.45
CA GLN A 145 16.21 -3.67 1.39
C GLN A 145 16.00 -4.45 2.69
N ARG A 146 14.74 -4.69 3.04
CA ARG A 146 14.33 -5.59 4.11
C ARG A 146 13.29 -6.56 3.60
N ARG A 147 13.52 -7.86 3.81
CA ARG A 147 12.56 -8.93 3.46
C ARG A 147 11.54 -9.11 4.54
N ILE A 148 10.30 -9.36 4.17
CA ILE A 148 9.16 -9.49 5.06
C ILE A 148 8.33 -10.69 4.60
N PRO A 149 8.14 -11.72 5.45
CA PRO A 149 7.28 -12.84 5.10
C PRO A 149 5.82 -12.42 5.05
N ILE A 150 5.10 -12.91 4.04
CA ILE A 150 3.64 -12.80 3.93
C ILE A 150 3.05 -14.05 4.57
N GLY A 151 2.36 -13.88 5.70
CA GLY A 151 1.65 -14.99 6.34
C GLY A 151 0.43 -15.43 5.53
N PRO A 152 -0.07 -16.64 5.77
CA PRO A 152 -1.19 -17.21 5.03
C PRO A 152 -2.49 -16.39 5.15
N ASP A 153 -2.64 -15.65 6.26
CA ASP A 153 -3.83 -14.84 6.55
C ASP A 153 -3.53 -13.34 6.62
N ASP A 154 -2.32 -12.91 6.23
CA ASP A 154 -2.03 -11.48 6.13
C ASP A 154 -2.93 -10.81 5.10
N THR A 155 -3.52 -9.69 5.48
CA THR A 155 -4.19 -8.76 4.56
C THR A 155 -3.21 -7.66 4.13
N ALA A 156 -3.56 -6.91 3.09
CA ALA A 156 -2.78 -5.73 2.73
C ALA A 156 -2.67 -4.74 3.90
N GLY A 157 -3.73 -4.64 4.71
CA GLY A 157 -3.76 -3.80 5.92
C GLY A 157 -2.81 -4.30 7.00
N SER A 158 -2.92 -5.57 7.43
CA SER A 158 -2.04 -6.11 8.48
C SER A 158 -0.58 -6.10 8.04
N LEU A 159 -0.30 -6.52 6.81
CA LEU A 159 1.05 -6.50 6.25
C LEU A 159 1.66 -5.09 6.25
N TYR A 160 0.87 -4.08 5.89
CA TYR A 160 1.32 -2.69 5.91
C TYR A 160 1.50 -2.17 7.33
N PHE A 161 0.45 -2.17 8.14
CA PHE A 161 0.48 -1.49 9.43
C PHE A 161 1.34 -2.18 10.48
N ASP A 162 1.34 -3.52 10.49
CA ASP A 162 2.01 -4.28 11.55
C ASP A 162 3.47 -4.61 11.21
N LYS A 163 3.84 -4.61 9.91
CA LYS A 163 5.16 -5.06 9.45
C LYS A 163 5.91 -4.00 8.63
N ILE A 164 5.35 -3.58 7.50
CA ILE A 164 6.06 -2.73 6.53
C ILE A 164 6.23 -1.30 7.05
N PHE A 165 5.20 -0.74 7.68
CA PHE A 165 5.20 0.63 8.17
C PHE A 165 6.31 0.89 9.21
N PRO A 166 6.39 0.16 10.33
CA PRO A 166 7.44 0.39 11.32
C PRO A 166 8.85 0.16 10.75
N LEU A 167 9.06 -0.95 10.03
CA LEU A 167 10.35 -1.25 9.40
C LEU A 167 10.74 -0.22 8.33
N GLY A 168 9.76 0.37 7.64
CA GLY A 168 9.99 1.40 6.63
C GLY A 168 10.52 2.71 7.23
N VAL A 169 10.00 3.12 8.38
CA VAL A 169 10.50 4.28 9.13
C VAL A 169 11.94 4.03 9.57
N GLU A 170 12.22 2.88 10.18
CA GLU A 170 13.58 2.49 10.61
C GLU A 170 14.56 2.44 9.42
N ALA A 171 14.15 1.85 8.31
CA ALA A 171 14.96 1.73 7.11
C ALA A 171 15.31 3.08 6.47
N LEU A 172 14.37 4.05 6.47
CA LEU A 172 14.64 5.41 6.00
C LEU A 172 15.66 6.12 6.88
N VAL A 173 15.58 5.97 8.20
CA VAL A 173 16.54 6.53 9.15
C VAL A 173 17.92 5.91 8.95
N GLU A 174 18.01 4.59 8.80
CA GLU A 174 19.28 3.88 8.55
C GLU A 174 19.88 4.28 7.20
N ALA A 175 19.09 4.30 6.13
CA ALA A 175 19.56 4.68 4.80
C ALA A 175 20.05 6.14 4.75
N ALA A 176 19.37 7.05 5.46
CA ALA A 176 19.82 8.43 5.59
C ALA A 176 21.24 8.51 6.21
N ASP A 177 21.48 7.74 7.25
CA ASP A 177 22.79 7.65 7.90
C ASP A 177 23.87 7.09 6.96
N LEU A 178 23.55 6.02 6.23
CA LEU A 178 24.48 5.43 5.26
C LEU A 178 24.86 6.45 4.18
N VAL A 179 23.88 7.17 3.65
CA VAL A 179 24.10 8.17 2.60
C VAL A 179 24.95 9.33 3.08
N VAL A 180 24.59 9.98 4.18
CA VAL A 180 25.28 11.17 4.67
C VAL A 180 26.71 10.86 5.14
N LYS A 181 26.94 9.64 5.65
CA LYS A 181 28.27 9.15 6.04
C LYS A 181 29.11 8.63 4.88
N GLY A 182 28.61 8.68 3.64
CA GLY A 182 29.29 8.15 2.44
C GLY A 182 29.50 6.63 2.47
N ARG A 183 28.65 5.88 3.18
CA ARG A 183 28.73 4.42 3.34
C ARG A 183 27.62 3.67 2.60
N ALA A 184 26.74 4.38 1.90
CA ALA A 184 25.71 3.76 1.09
C ALA A 184 26.32 3.02 -0.10
N THR A 185 25.96 1.75 -0.26
CA THR A 185 26.22 1.00 -1.50
C THR A 185 24.96 1.05 -2.33
N GLU A 186 25.05 1.65 -3.50
CA GLU A 186 23.93 1.79 -4.42
C GLU A 186 23.96 0.69 -5.46
N THR A 187 22.96 -0.20 -5.44
CA THR A 187 22.87 -1.36 -6.35
C THR A 187 21.89 -1.07 -7.45
N THR A 188 22.33 -1.10 -8.71
CA THR A 188 21.48 -1.00 -9.88
C THR A 188 20.47 -2.15 -9.90
N GLN A 189 19.22 -1.86 -10.21
CA GLN A 189 18.18 -2.88 -10.30
C GLN A 189 18.35 -3.76 -11.56
N ASP A 190 18.03 -5.04 -11.44
CA ASP A 190 18.03 -5.98 -12.57
C ASP A 190 16.72 -5.86 -13.35
N GLU A 191 16.77 -5.15 -14.48
CA GLU A 191 15.59 -4.89 -15.32
C GLU A 191 14.95 -6.17 -15.89
N THR A 192 15.68 -7.26 -16.00
CA THR A 192 15.12 -8.54 -16.47
C THR A 192 14.15 -9.16 -15.49
N ARG A 193 14.17 -8.72 -14.24
CA ARG A 193 13.29 -9.17 -13.15
C ARG A 193 12.20 -8.15 -12.79
N ALA A 194 12.22 -6.97 -13.40
CA ALA A 194 11.31 -5.91 -13.06
C ALA A 194 9.85 -6.27 -13.38
N THR A 195 8.96 -5.93 -12.45
CA THR A 195 7.52 -5.98 -12.67
C THR A 195 6.89 -4.64 -12.34
N TYR A 196 5.88 -4.27 -13.12
CA TYR A 196 5.13 -3.02 -12.97
C TYR A 196 3.66 -3.35 -12.79
N GLU A 197 3.06 -2.85 -11.72
CA GLU A 197 1.63 -3.00 -11.48
C GLU A 197 0.99 -1.65 -11.17
N GLY A 198 -0.17 -1.42 -11.79
CA GLY A 198 -0.97 -0.23 -11.58
C GLY A 198 -1.73 -0.24 -10.25
N TRP A 199 -2.59 0.75 -10.07
CA TRP A 199 -3.50 0.77 -8.93
C TRP A 199 -4.44 -0.44 -8.95
N VAL A 200 -4.58 -1.07 -7.80
CA VAL A 200 -5.69 -2.01 -7.58
C VAL A 200 -6.96 -1.19 -7.37
N ARG A 201 -7.79 -1.15 -8.41
CA ARG A 201 -9.06 -0.41 -8.45
C ARG A 201 -10.22 -1.40 -8.62
N ASP A 202 -11.34 -0.88 -9.05
CA ASP A 202 -12.59 -1.60 -9.20
C ASP A 202 -12.48 -2.81 -10.15
N ALA A 203 -11.79 -2.64 -11.28
CA ALA A 203 -11.60 -3.72 -12.26
C ALA A 203 -10.73 -4.87 -11.71
N GLU A 204 -9.61 -4.52 -11.06
CA GLU A 204 -8.66 -5.47 -10.51
C GLU A 204 -9.19 -6.17 -9.26
N SER A 205 -10.15 -5.55 -8.53
CA SER A 205 -10.71 -6.10 -7.29
C SER A 205 -12.00 -6.89 -7.49
N LYS A 206 -12.48 -7.06 -8.74
CA LYS A 206 -13.67 -7.87 -9.05
C LYS A 206 -13.36 -9.36 -8.92
N ILE A 207 -14.18 -10.05 -8.13
CA ILE A 207 -14.06 -11.50 -7.93
C ILE A 207 -14.57 -12.24 -9.16
N ASN A 208 -13.73 -13.12 -9.71
CA ASN A 208 -14.15 -14.13 -10.67
C ASN A 208 -14.28 -15.48 -9.94
N TRP A 209 -15.52 -15.88 -9.69
CA TRP A 209 -15.82 -17.12 -8.98
C TRP A 209 -15.37 -18.38 -9.72
N ALA A 210 -15.10 -18.32 -11.02
CA ALA A 210 -14.53 -19.44 -11.78
C ALA A 210 -13.07 -19.76 -11.40
N ASN A 211 -12.40 -18.87 -10.66
CA ASN A 211 -11.05 -19.10 -10.17
C ASN A 211 -11.04 -20.09 -8.99
N HIS A 212 -9.87 -20.69 -8.76
CA HIS A 212 -9.62 -21.50 -7.57
C HIS A 212 -9.72 -20.67 -6.29
N VAL A 213 -10.13 -21.29 -5.19
CA VAL A 213 -10.32 -20.64 -3.88
C VAL A 213 -9.08 -19.88 -3.40
N ASP A 214 -7.88 -20.33 -3.74
CA ASP A 214 -6.63 -19.65 -3.39
C ASP A 214 -6.55 -18.25 -4.00
N PHE A 215 -6.83 -18.13 -5.31
CA PHE A 215 -6.82 -16.83 -6.00
C PHE A 215 -7.92 -15.89 -5.51
N ILE A 216 -9.10 -16.42 -5.20
CA ILE A 216 -10.21 -15.63 -4.66
C ILE A 216 -9.85 -15.13 -3.26
N TYR A 217 -9.28 -15.99 -2.43
CA TYR A 217 -8.85 -15.64 -1.07
C TYR A 217 -7.74 -14.59 -1.10
N ASP A 218 -6.73 -14.78 -1.94
CA ASP A 218 -5.62 -13.84 -2.11
C ASP A 218 -6.11 -12.47 -2.62
N LEU A 219 -7.11 -12.45 -3.52
CA LEU A 219 -7.73 -11.21 -3.96
C LEU A 219 -8.46 -10.50 -2.79
N ILE A 220 -9.25 -11.24 -2.00
CA ILE A 220 -10.00 -10.64 -0.88
C ILE A 220 -9.02 -10.05 0.15
N ARG A 221 -8.01 -10.80 0.58
CA ARG A 221 -7.04 -10.32 1.57
C ARG A 221 -6.10 -9.24 1.01
N GLY A 222 -5.72 -9.30 -0.27
CA GLY A 222 -4.93 -8.28 -0.94
C GLY A 222 -5.68 -6.95 -1.14
N CYS A 223 -7.01 -6.99 -1.20
CA CYS A 223 -7.86 -5.81 -1.28
C CYS A 223 -8.40 -5.34 0.08
N ASN A 224 -8.04 -5.97 1.20
CA ASN A 224 -8.51 -5.64 2.53
C ASN A 224 -7.49 -4.77 3.29
N PRO A 225 -7.80 -3.58 3.83
CA PRO A 225 -9.15 -3.01 4.00
C PRO A 225 -9.67 -2.20 2.79
N ALA A 226 -8.84 -1.92 1.81
CA ALA A 226 -9.19 -1.10 0.65
C ALA A 226 -8.47 -1.60 -0.62
N PRO A 227 -9.12 -1.53 -1.79
CA PRO A 227 -10.46 -0.99 -2.05
C PRO A 227 -11.61 -1.90 -1.59
N GLY A 228 -11.35 -3.16 -1.27
CA GLY A 228 -12.28 -4.25 -1.04
C GLY A 228 -12.48 -5.07 -2.30
N ALA A 229 -12.33 -6.40 -2.22
CA ALA A 229 -12.71 -7.29 -3.31
C ALA A 229 -14.23 -7.35 -3.40
N TRP A 230 -14.78 -7.33 -4.61
CA TRP A 230 -16.23 -7.24 -4.80
C TRP A 230 -16.78 -8.24 -5.81
N THR A 231 -18.04 -8.53 -5.63
CA THR A 231 -18.88 -9.33 -6.53
C THR A 231 -20.24 -8.64 -6.70
N THR A 232 -21.17 -9.25 -7.41
CA THR A 232 -22.56 -8.77 -7.52
C THR A 232 -23.50 -9.59 -6.64
N LEU A 233 -24.49 -8.92 -6.05
CA LEU A 233 -25.67 -9.47 -5.42
C LEU A 233 -26.88 -8.87 -6.14
N GLY A 234 -27.41 -9.56 -7.14
CA GLY A 234 -28.29 -8.94 -8.11
C GLY A 234 -27.59 -7.77 -8.82
N GLU A 235 -28.19 -6.59 -8.79
CA GLU A 235 -27.65 -5.38 -9.41
C GLU A 235 -26.66 -4.60 -8.52
N GLN A 236 -26.54 -4.95 -7.23
CA GLN A 236 -25.70 -4.24 -6.26
C GLN A 236 -24.30 -4.82 -6.20
N LYS A 237 -23.30 -3.97 -5.89
CA LYS A 237 -21.96 -4.41 -5.54
C LYS A 237 -21.91 -4.88 -4.10
N LEU A 238 -21.43 -6.08 -3.89
CA LEU A 238 -21.16 -6.66 -2.59
C LEU A 238 -19.64 -6.77 -2.41
N TYR A 239 -19.07 -5.99 -1.52
CA TYR A 239 -17.67 -6.07 -1.13
C TYR A 239 -17.48 -7.06 0.00
N LEU A 240 -16.43 -7.89 -0.09
CA LEU A 240 -16.13 -8.95 0.87
C LEU A 240 -14.86 -8.61 1.64
N PHE A 241 -14.91 -8.80 2.96
CA PHE A 241 -13.80 -8.52 3.87
C PHE A 241 -13.66 -9.60 4.92
N ASP A 242 -12.50 -9.63 5.57
CA ASP A 242 -12.20 -10.46 6.74
C ASP A 242 -12.58 -11.93 6.45
N ALA A 243 -12.01 -12.43 5.36
CA ALA A 243 -12.28 -13.78 4.88
C ALA A 243 -11.33 -14.81 5.51
N LYS A 244 -11.78 -16.06 5.52
CA LYS A 244 -10.98 -17.26 5.77
C LYS A 244 -11.12 -18.22 4.60
N LYS A 245 -10.06 -18.92 4.28
CA LYS A 245 -10.07 -19.99 3.29
C LYS A 245 -10.39 -21.31 3.94
N ILE A 246 -11.38 -22.01 3.39
CA ILE A 246 -11.75 -23.37 3.81
C ILE A 246 -11.53 -24.30 2.62
N THR A 247 -10.47 -25.10 2.68
CA THR A 247 -10.22 -26.15 1.68
C THR A 247 -11.15 -27.31 1.90
N ALA A 248 -11.98 -27.63 0.92
CA ALA A 248 -12.88 -28.77 1.00
C ALA A 248 -12.22 -30.00 0.38
N PRO A 249 -11.97 -31.06 1.15
CA PRO A 249 -11.32 -32.27 0.63
C PRO A 249 -12.26 -33.14 -0.23
N THR A 250 -13.56 -32.88 -0.29
CA THR A 250 -14.51 -33.76 -0.97
C THR A 250 -15.54 -33.00 -1.79
N PHE A 251 -15.71 -33.42 -3.07
CA PHE A 251 -16.77 -33.00 -3.98
C PHE A 251 -18.19 -33.40 -3.48
N GLY A 252 -18.29 -34.33 -2.54
CA GLY A 252 -19.57 -34.83 -2.05
C GLY A 252 -20.42 -33.79 -1.31
N ALA A 253 -19.77 -32.93 -0.50
CA ALA A 253 -20.45 -31.89 0.28
C ALA A 253 -21.01 -30.73 -0.58
N VAL A 254 -20.57 -30.64 -1.83
CA VAL A 254 -20.95 -29.54 -2.76
C VAL A 254 -21.68 -30.04 -3.99
N ARG A 255 -22.08 -31.32 -4.01
CA ARG A 255 -22.79 -31.92 -5.12
C ARG A 255 -24.13 -31.18 -5.38
N GLY A 256 -24.31 -30.73 -6.61
CA GLY A 256 -25.51 -29.95 -7.01
C GLY A 256 -25.46 -28.47 -6.66
N LYS A 257 -24.38 -27.99 -6.04
CA LYS A 257 -24.15 -26.58 -5.76
C LYS A 257 -23.44 -25.87 -6.90
N LYS A 258 -23.64 -24.56 -7.00
CA LYS A 258 -23.03 -23.73 -8.05
C LYS A 258 -21.85 -22.91 -7.48
N ILE A 259 -20.83 -22.71 -8.29
CA ILE A 259 -19.75 -21.79 -7.96
C ILE A 259 -20.32 -20.38 -7.76
N GLY A 260 -19.90 -19.69 -6.69
CA GLY A 260 -20.48 -18.42 -6.24
C GLY A 260 -21.73 -18.58 -5.37
N GLU A 261 -22.20 -19.82 -5.11
CA GLU A 261 -23.34 -20.05 -4.23
C GLU A 261 -22.95 -19.88 -2.76
N VAL A 262 -23.74 -19.15 -2.01
CA VAL A 262 -23.70 -19.10 -0.54
C VAL A 262 -24.20 -20.44 -0.01
N VAL A 263 -23.30 -21.32 0.39
CA VAL A 263 -23.65 -22.68 0.86
C VAL A 263 -24.07 -22.71 2.33
N SER A 264 -23.67 -21.72 3.13
CA SER A 264 -24.18 -21.47 4.48
C SER A 264 -24.12 -19.99 4.82
N ALA A 265 -25.06 -19.54 5.64
CA ALA A 265 -25.12 -18.21 6.23
C ALA A 265 -25.42 -18.38 7.71
N GLY A 266 -24.58 -17.81 8.57
CA GLY A 266 -24.69 -17.98 10.02
C GLY A 266 -23.85 -16.97 10.80
N PRO A 267 -23.73 -17.14 12.13
CA PRO A 267 -22.98 -16.22 13.00
C PRO A 267 -21.50 -16.09 12.62
N GLU A 268 -20.90 -17.15 12.09
CA GLU A 268 -19.48 -17.17 11.66
C GLU A 268 -19.26 -16.41 10.34
N GLY A 269 -20.33 -16.21 9.56
CA GLY A 269 -20.26 -15.51 8.28
C GLY A 269 -20.96 -16.24 7.15
N LEU A 270 -20.70 -15.77 5.94
CA LEU A 270 -21.17 -16.37 4.68
C LEU A 270 -20.08 -17.31 4.16
N ARG A 271 -20.43 -18.57 3.93
CA ARG A 271 -19.56 -19.50 3.18
C ARG A 271 -19.99 -19.54 1.73
N ILE A 272 -19.08 -19.15 0.86
CA ILE A 272 -19.33 -19.03 -0.58
C ILE A 272 -18.47 -20.05 -1.30
N LEU A 273 -19.10 -20.85 -2.16
CA LEU A 273 -18.46 -21.94 -2.88
C LEU A 273 -17.57 -21.42 -4.00
N ALA A 274 -16.34 -21.93 -4.04
CA ALA A 274 -15.36 -21.72 -5.11
C ALA A 274 -14.76 -23.06 -5.56
N GLN A 275 -13.96 -23.07 -6.63
CA GLN A 275 -13.21 -24.26 -6.98
C GLN A 275 -12.17 -24.57 -5.88
N GLY A 276 -12.12 -25.81 -5.42
CA GLY A 276 -11.17 -26.26 -4.39
C GLY A 276 -11.57 -25.96 -2.96
N GLY A 277 -12.72 -25.28 -2.70
CA GLY A 277 -13.17 -25.00 -1.36
C GLY A 277 -14.22 -23.91 -1.24
N CYS A 278 -14.25 -23.27 -0.07
CA CYS A 278 -15.10 -22.11 0.19
C CYS A 278 -14.26 -20.95 0.72
N VAL A 279 -14.74 -19.74 0.52
CA VAL A 279 -14.34 -18.59 1.32
C VAL A 279 -15.42 -18.31 2.35
N GLU A 280 -15.03 -18.20 3.64
CA GLU A 280 -15.89 -17.76 4.73
C GLU A 280 -15.63 -16.28 4.95
N VAL A 281 -16.67 -15.46 4.87
CA VAL A 281 -16.58 -14.00 4.89
C VAL A 281 -17.38 -13.49 6.09
N SER A 282 -16.70 -12.84 7.04
CA SER A 282 -17.35 -12.35 8.27
C SER A 282 -17.88 -10.92 8.15
N ARG A 283 -17.40 -10.11 7.20
CA ARG A 283 -17.86 -8.74 6.99
C ARG A 283 -18.06 -8.41 5.52
N VAL A 284 -19.09 -7.64 5.25
CA VAL A 284 -19.48 -7.21 3.90
C VAL A 284 -19.83 -5.72 3.87
N ARG A 285 -19.89 -5.16 2.67
CA ARG A 285 -20.40 -3.83 2.40
C ARG A 285 -21.19 -3.85 1.10
N LEU A 286 -22.40 -3.32 1.12
CA LEU A 286 -23.21 -3.12 -0.08
C LEU A 286 -22.96 -1.71 -0.62
N ASP A 287 -22.60 -1.62 -1.88
CA ASP A 287 -22.31 -0.36 -2.59
C ASP A 287 -21.43 0.60 -1.76
N ALA A 288 -21.88 1.83 -1.54
CA ALA A 288 -21.20 2.84 -0.72
C ALA A 288 -21.62 2.82 0.76
N GLY A 289 -22.37 1.80 1.19
CA GLY A 289 -22.85 1.65 2.56
C GLY A 289 -21.72 1.37 3.59
N PRO A 290 -22.08 1.20 4.85
CA PRO A 290 -21.13 0.82 5.89
C PRO A 290 -20.66 -0.63 5.74
N LYS A 291 -19.47 -0.94 6.29
CA LYS A 291 -19.02 -2.33 6.49
C LYS A 291 -19.74 -2.91 7.71
N ILE A 292 -20.53 -3.95 7.49
CA ILE A 292 -21.36 -4.64 8.50
C ILE A 292 -20.93 -6.10 8.67
N ALA A 293 -21.39 -6.77 9.74
CA ALA A 293 -21.27 -8.22 9.83
C ALA A 293 -22.04 -8.87 8.69
N SER A 294 -21.50 -9.92 8.11
CA SER A 294 -22.15 -10.60 6.99
C SER A 294 -23.45 -11.30 7.38
N SER A 295 -23.60 -11.69 8.68
CA SER A 295 -24.84 -12.17 9.25
C SER A 295 -26.00 -11.17 9.19
N ASP A 296 -25.69 -9.87 9.20
CA ASP A 296 -26.67 -8.79 9.22
C ASP A 296 -27.06 -8.31 7.80
N ALA A 297 -26.41 -8.87 6.79
CA ALA A 297 -26.60 -8.46 5.40
C ALA A 297 -27.88 -9.05 4.76
N GLY A 298 -28.61 -9.92 5.44
CA GLY A 298 -29.83 -10.55 4.92
C GLY A 298 -29.60 -11.52 3.76
N ILE A 299 -28.37 -12.00 3.57
CA ILE A 299 -28.01 -12.91 2.47
C ILE A 299 -28.24 -14.36 2.95
N ALA A 300 -29.15 -15.07 2.29
CA ALA A 300 -29.51 -16.44 2.64
C ALA A 300 -28.65 -17.48 1.92
N ALA A 301 -28.57 -18.68 2.50
CA ALA A 301 -28.02 -19.84 1.81
C ALA A 301 -28.85 -20.14 0.54
N GLY A 302 -28.15 -20.55 -0.53
CA GLY A 302 -28.70 -20.71 -1.87
C GLY A 302 -28.61 -19.47 -2.77
N THR A 303 -28.27 -18.30 -2.21
CA THR A 303 -28.00 -17.08 -3.01
C THR A 303 -26.76 -17.31 -3.90
N ILE A 304 -26.82 -16.92 -5.17
CA ILE A 304 -25.70 -17.00 -6.12
C ILE A 304 -25.14 -15.59 -6.32
N LEU A 305 -23.86 -15.44 -6.07
CA LEU A 305 -23.12 -14.19 -6.24
C LEU A 305 -22.41 -14.18 -7.59
N GLY A 306 -22.27 -13.00 -8.18
CA GLY A 306 -21.54 -12.83 -9.44
C GLY A 306 -22.33 -13.23 -10.68
N GLY A 307 -23.68 -13.35 -10.55
CA GLY A 307 -24.60 -13.60 -11.67
C GLY A 307 -24.81 -12.40 -12.55
#